data_c2b292993f32163837fe7c43fd2c64ea
#
_entry.id   c2b292993f32163837fe7c43fd2c64ea
#
_cell.length_a   1.000
_cell.length_b   1.000
_cell.length_c   1.000
_cell.angle_alpha   90.00
_cell.angle_beta   90.00
_cell.angle_gamma   90.00
#
_symmetry.space_group_name_H-M   'P 1'
#
loop_
_entity.id
_entity.type
_entity.pdbx_description
1 polymer ?
#
loop_
_entity_poly.entity_id
_entity_poly.type
_entity_poly.pdbx_seq_one_letter_code
_entity_poly.pdbx_strand_id
1 'polypeptide(L)'
;MDKFSILDILNRLTNNAMFNISLASRELFHTNFWAWMLRKYPQIFTPVFYSNYNRKDKIEVLREYKNTDLCLKIGDKSIIIENKLKSLPDKKQLERYNKKFLNQVAKTILVSYFSPLFSSGYDELFSYDFLYEKMLECFEKKLTEIENNDRILIQSYLELLGLLNQLLHSIDINANDKIGDLWKIIKDKEIQAKLKAINFAKTFERAFIIKLTRWILNNFIYSDSLDAVNVDCGRDLNVYSDILFYFSGAWDKDENKRQDLCFLGISLWGKEYRYYAGLHKKQCGITAPKNGRLDKENKISGFKYLTDNYSWLFNQEDNCNWNGYSYDKEMYLYKKPDVSEFSVKELTEKAVRDLELIYFYLEPLREKICQD
;
A
#
# COMPACT_ATOMS: atom_id res chain seq x y z
N MET A 1 -15.53 8.28 10.75
CA MET A 1 -14.74 9.44 10.26
C MET A 1 -15.47 10.74 10.58
N ASP A 2 -14.76 11.73 11.13
CA ASP A 2 -15.32 13.06 11.42
C ASP A 2 -14.63 14.15 10.56
N LYS A 3 -15.43 14.86 9.75
CA LYS A 3 -14.96 15.91 8.84
C LYS A 3 -14.28 17.07 9.60
N PHE A 4 -14.84 17.52 10.71
CA PHE A 4 -14.33 18.68 11.46
C PHE A 4 -12.96 18.36 12.07
N SER A 5 -12.80 17.16 12.63
CA SER A 5 -11.53 16.68 13.16
C SER A 5 -10.46 16.62 12.07
N ILE A 6 -10.78 16.12 10.90
CA ILE A 6 -9.86 16.08 9.74
C ILE A 6 -9.43 17.50 9.34
N LEU A 7 -10.37 18.44 9.25
CA LEU A 7 -10.08 19.82 8.86
C LEU A 7 -9.20 20.55 9.90
N ASP A 8 -9.40 20.30 11.20
CA ASP A 8 -8.54 20.84 12.26
C ASP A 8 -7.09 20.32 12.12
N ILE A 9 -6.93 19.01 11.99
CA ILE A 9 -5.61 18.40 11.78
C ILE A 9 -4.91 18.99 10.55
N LEU A 10 -5.63 19.16 9.43
CA LEU A 10 -5.07 19.73 8.20
C LEU A 10 -4.68 21.20 8.37
N ASN A 11 -5.43 21.99 9.13
CA ASN A 11 -5.06 23.37 9.47
C ASN A 11 -3.76 23.40 10.30
N ARG A 12 -3.64 22.55 11.31
CA ARG A 12 -2.44 22.44 12.14
C ARG A 12 -1.22 21.98 11.33
N LEU A 13 -1.37 20.99 10.43
CA LEU A 13 -0.32 20.57 9.50
C LEU A 13 0.13 21.72 8.60
N THR A 14 -0.80 22.46 8.00
CA THR A 14 -0.49 23.59 7.12
C THR A 14 0.30 24.68 7.84
N ASN A 15 0.05 24.90 9.12
CA ASN A 15 0.74 25.90 9.94
C ASN A 15 2.02 25.38 10.61
N ASN A 16 2.29 24.08 10.57
CA ASN A 16 3.49 23.52 11.17
C ASN A 16 4.73 23.82 10.31
N ALA A 17 5.73 24.48 10.91
CA ALA A 17 6.94 24.91 10.21
C ALA A 17 7.74 23.73 9.63
N MET A 18 7.86 22.62 10.41
CA MET A 18 8.59 21.43 9.97
C MET A 18 7.90 20.75 8.78
N PHE A 19 6.55 20.75 8.74
CA PHE A 19 5.82 20.24 7.60
C PHE A 19 6.12 21.05 6.32
N ASN A 20 6.14 22.39 6.44
CA ASN A 20 6.46 23.26 5.31
C ASN A 20 7.91 23.08 4.83
N ILE A 21 8.88 22.98 5.75
CA ILE A 21 10.29 22.70 5.43
C ILE A 21 10.44 21.30 4.82
N SER A 22 9.63 20.34 5.20
CA SER A 22 9.64 18.97 4.67
C SER A 22 9.18 18.86 3.21
N LEU A 23 8.78 19.96 2.58
CA LEU A 23 8.19 19.98 1.23
C LEU A 23 7.04 18.97 1.13
N ALA A 24 6.07 19.08 2.03
CA ALA A 24 4.92 18.19 2.15
C ALA A 24 5.32 16.74 2.50
N SER A 25 6.13 16.58 3.53
CA SER A 25 6.51 15.30 4.13
C SER A 25 7.12 14.32 3.12
N ARG A 26 8.20 14.73 2.46
CA ARG A 26 8.99 13.81 1.64
C ARG A 26 9.73 12.82 2.52
N GLU A 27 9.77 11.56 2.12
CA GLU A 27 10.46 10.47 2.82
C GLU A 27 11.92 10.83 3.14
N LEU A 28 12.61 11.46 2.19
CA LEU A 28 13.98 11.94 2.34
C LEU A 28 14.15 12.98 3.47
N PHE A 29 13.15 13.84 3.73
CA PHE A 29 13.22 14.80 4.84
C PHE A 29 13.30 14.05 6.18
N HIS A 30 12.44 13.06 6.39
CA HIS A 30 12.40 12.28 7.64
C HIS A 30 13.71 11.54 7.88
N THR A 31 14.22 10.85 6.86
CA THR A 31 15.50 10.13 6.98
C THR A 31 16.69 11.05 7.19
N ASN A 32 16.67 12.27 6.62
CA ASN A 32 17.68 13.30 6.88
C ASN A 32 17.64 13.76 8.33
N PHE A 33 16.43 14.00 8.85
CA PHE A 33 16.23 14.45 10.22
C PHE A 33 16.67 13.37 11.22
N TRP A 34 16.33 12.09 10.96
CA TRP A 34 16.79 10.97 11.78
C TRP A 34 18.31 10.82 11.74
N ALA A 35 18.90 10.93 10.55
CA ALA A 35 20.37 10.87 10.41
C ALA A 35 21.07 11.98 11.18
N TRP A 36 20.52 13.20 11.20
CA TRP A 36 21.02 14.31 11.99
C TRP A 36 20.92 14.01 13.49
N MET A 37 19.77 13.58 13.99
CA MET A 37 19.58 13.23 15.41
C MET A 37 20.52 12.10 15.85
N LEU A 38 20.65 11.06 15.05
CA LEU A 38 21.51 9.91 15.31
C LEU A 38 23.01 10.25 15.32
N ARG A 39 23.44 11.22 14.50
CA ARG A 39 24.83 11.69 14.50
C ARG A 39 25.12 12.60 15.68
N LYS A 40 24.22 13.51 15.99
CA LYS A 40 24.44 14.50 17.06
C LYS A 40 24.16 13.93 18.46
N TYR A 41 23.16 13.06 18.56
CA TYR A 41 22.70 12.47 19.82
C TYR A 41 22.60 10.93 19.74
N PRO A 42 23.68 10.22 19.40
CA PRO A 42 23.63 8.77 19.16
C PRO A 42 23.15 8.00 20.38
N GLN A 43 23.53 8.45 21.57
CA GLN A 43 23.18 7.78 22.84
C GLN A 43 21.71 7.93 23.21
N ILE A 44 21.01 8.91 22.62
CA ILE A 44 19.60 9.16 22.85
C ILE A 44 18.74 8.45 21.83
N PHE A 45 19.07 8.57 20.52
CA PHE A 45 18.17 8.12 19.45
C PHE A 45 18.55 6.79 18.80
N THR A 46 19.79 6.29 18.98
CA THR A 46 20.12 4.94 18.48
C THR A 46 19.27 3.84 19.11
N PRO A 47 18.94 3.88 20.42
CA PRO A 47 18.04 2.89 21.04
C PRO A 47 16.65 2.81 20.41
N VAL A 48 16.17 3.84 19.71
CA VAL A 48 14.91 3.80 18.95
C VAL A 48 14.94 2.69 17.90
N PHE A 49 16.05 2.57 17.16
CA PHE A 49 16.21 1.63 16.07
C PHE A 49 16.98 0.36 16.47
N TYR A 50 17.79 0.44 17.52
CA TYR A 50 18.61 -0.67 18.00
C TYR A 50 18.69 -0.66 19.53
N SER A 51 17.78 -1.41 20.18
CA SER A 51 17.66 -1.47 21.64
C SER A 51 18.92 -1.98 22.35
N ASN A 52 19.72 -2.81 21.69
CA ASN A 52 20.96 -3.37 22.22
C ASN A 52 22.18 -2.45 22.05
N TYR A 53 21.96 -1.17 21.68
CA TYR A 53 23.04 -0.21 21.53
C TYR A 53 23.76 0.05 22.87
N ASN A 54 25.09 -0.13 22.86
CA ASN A 54 25.93 0.22 23.98
C ASN A 54 26.59 1.59 23.71
N ARG A 55 26.61 2.49 24.71
CA ARG A 55 27.21 3.82 24.60
C ARG A 55 28.69 3.81 24.19
N LYS A 56 29.38 2.69 24.40
CA LYS A 56 30.80 2.52 23.99
C LYS A 56 30.95 2.16 22.52
N ASP A 57 29.88 1.74 21.87
CA ASP A 57 29.94 1.35 20.45
C ASP A 57 30.04 2.58 19.56
N LYS A 58 31.01 2.54 18.65
CA LYS A 58 31.11 3.55 17.60
C LYS A 58 30.01 3.31 16.58
N ILE A 59 29.23 4.35 16.31
CA ILE A 59 28.20 4.34 15.31
C ILE A 59 28.59 5.20 14.11
N GLU A 60 28.38 4.68 12.91
CA GLU A 60 28.44 5.41 11.65
C GLU A 60 27.05 5.48 11.03
N VAL A 61 26.58 6.69 10.75
CA VAL A 61 25.24 6.95 10.22
C VAL A 61 25.36 7.34 8.75
N LEU A 62 24.91 6.45 7.87
CA LEU A 62 25.03 6.58 6.41
C LEU A 62 23.67 6.75 5.77
N ARG A 63 23.50 7.78 4.97
CA ARG A 63 22.30 8.04 4.16
C ARG A 63 22.53 7.54 2.74
N GLU A 64 21.44 7.03 2.12
CA GLU A 64 21.44 6.55 0.73
C GLU A 64 22.55 5.53 0.42
N TYR A 65 23.09 4.89 1.47
CA TYR A 65 24.15 3.91 1.33
C TYR A 65 23.65 2.62 0.69
N LYS A 66 24.27 2.23 -0.43
CA LYS A 66 23.83 1.07 -1.22
C LYS A 66 22.32 1.11 -1.60
N ASN A 67 21.80 2.31 -1.82
CA ASN A 67 20.38 2.59 -2.14
C ASN A 67 19.39 2.27 -1.00
N THR A 68 19.84 2.26 0.25
CA THR A 68 18.95 2.25 1.42
C THR A 68 18.72 3.68 1.89
N ASP A 69 17.58 3.98 2.49
CA ASP A 69 17.30 5.33 2.99
C ASP A 69 18.25 5.73 4.11
N LEU A 70 18.50 4.80 5.06
CA LEU A 70 19.40 4.99 6.18
C LEU A 70 20.06 3.67 6.57
N CYS A 71 21.36 3.70 6.84
CA CYS A 71 22.13 2.57 7.35
C CYS A 71 22.91 2.99 8.59
N LEU A 72 22.75 2.25 9.68
CA LEU A 72 23.54 2.41 10.90
C LEU A 72 24.57 1.28 10.95
N LYS A 73 25.85 1.62 10.95
CA LYS A 73 26.93 0.66 11.20
C LYS A 73 27.37 0.75 12.66
N ILE A 74 27.31 -0.37 13.36
CA ILE A 74 27.69 -0.51 14.77
C ILE A 74 28.64 -1.71 14.85
N GLY A 75 29.94 -1.43 14.90
CA GLY A 75 30.98 -2.46 14.71
C GLY A 75 30.84 -3.10 13.33
N ASP A 76 30.80 -4.43 13.28
CA ASP A 76 30.64 -5.20 12.04
C ASP A 76 29.18 -5.37 11.59
N LYS A 77 28.23 -4.84 12.36
CA LYS A 77 26.80 -4.99 12.12
C LYS A 77 26.25 -3.79 11.37
N SER A 78 25.33 -4.04 10.42
CA SER A 78 24.58 -3.00 9.72
C SER A 78 23.10 -3.13 10.02
N ILE A 79 22.47 -2.03 10.40
CA ILE A 79 21.01 -1.93 10.57
C ILE A 79 20.51 -1.08 9.42
N ILE A 80 19.65 -1.65 8.60
CA ILE A 80 19.03 -0.99 7.46
C ILE A 80 17.68 -0.43 7.89
N ILE A 81 17.42 0.82 7.58
CA ILE A 81 16.15 1.48 7.86
C ILE A 81 15.60 1.99 6.52
N GLU A 82 14.46 1.46 6.12
CA GLU A 82 13.71 1.91 4.94
C GLU A 82 12.49 2.68 5.38
N ASN A 83 12.28 3.87 4.85
CA ASN A 83 11.18 4.76 5.20
C ASN A 83 10.16 4.87 4.09
N LYS A 84 8.89 4.63 4.41
CA LYS A 84 7.75 4.73 3.50
C LYS A 84 6.64 5.58 4.11
N LEU A 85 6.59 6.85 3.72
CA LEU A 85 5.54 7.76 4.14
C LEU A 85 4.42 7.87 3.10
N LYS A 86 4.76 8.17 1.85
CA LYS A 86 3.80 8.36 0.76
C LYS A 86 3.76 7.20 -0.21
N SER A 87 4.85 6.50 -0.37
CA SER A 87 4.96 5.28 -1.16
C SER A 87 4.56 4.06 -0.34
N LEU A 88 4.17 3.00 -1.04
CA LEU A 88 3.96 1.70 -0.41
C LEU A 88 5.30 0.96 -0.28
N PRO A 89 5.45 0.16 0.78
CA PRO A 89 6.57 -0.75 0.87
C PRO A 89 6.56 -1.75 -0.30
N ASP A 90 7.75 -2.00 -0.87
CA ASP A 90 7.96 -3.02 -1.92
C ASP A 90 8.80 -4.18 -1.34
N LYS A 91 8.18 -5.37 -1.27
CA LYS A 91 8.83 -6.59 -0.79
C LYS A 91 10.12 -6.90 -1.55
N LYS A 92 10.11 -6.76 -2.89
CA LYS A 92 11.28 -7.01 -3.74
C LYS A 92 12.41 -6.02 -3.47
N GLN A 93 12.09 -4.79 -3.07
CA GLN A 93 13.09 -3.80 -2.67
C GLN A 93 13.81 -4.24 -1.39
N LEU A 94 13.07 -4.67 -0.38
CA LEU A 94 13.62 -5.13 0.90
C LEU A 94 14.46 -6.41 0.74
N GLU A 95 13.98 -7.37 -0.05
CA GLU A 95 14.74 -8.60 -0.35
C GLU A 95 16.09 -8.33 -1.06
N ARG A 96 16.13 -7.28 -1.92
CA ARG A 96 17.38 -6.86 -2.57
C ARG A 96 18.41 -6.32 -1.58
N TYR A 97 18.00 -5.70 -0.48
CA TYR A 97 18.94 -5.24 0.54
C TYR A 97 19.65 -6.40 1.20
N ASN A 98 18.93 -7.44 1.60
CA ASN A 98 19.50 -8.64 2.20
C ASN A 98 20.57 -9.26 1.30
N LYS A 99 20.36 -9.28 -0.03
CA LYS A 99 21.35 -9.75 -1.01
C LYS A 99 22.57 -8.83 -1.16
N LYS A 100 22.39 -7.49 -1.10
CA LYS A 100 23.49 -6.52 -1.29
C LYS A 100 24.45 -6.45 -0.12
N PHE A 101 24.02 -6.74 1.09
CA PHE A 101 24.81 -6.62 2.30
C PHE A 101 25.50 -7.92 2.73
N LEU A 102 25.26 -9.06 2.06
CA LEU A 102 26.02 -10.32 2.20
C LEU A 102 26.39 -10.63 3.67
N ASN A 103 25.44 -11.09 4.48
CA ASN A 103 25.65 -11.49 5.88
C ASN A 103 26.11 -10.38 6.86
N GLN A 104 26.24 -9.13 6.43
CA GLN A 104 26.54 -7.98 7.29
C GLN A 104 25.31 -7.29 7.85
N VAL A 105 24.11 -7.67 7.39
CA VAL A 105 22.86 -7.12 7.92
C VAL A 105 22.54 -7.80 9.24
N ALA A 106 22.54 -7.02 10.31
CA ALA A 106 22.06 -7.48 11.60
C ALA A 106 20.53 -7.35 11.70
N LYS A 107 19.95 -6.38 10.98
CA LYS A 107 18.54 -6.07 11.07
C LYS A 107 18.07 -5.17 9.92
N THR A 108 16.92 -5.45 9.36
CA THR A 108 16.19 -4.59 8.43
C THR A 108 14.92 -4.08 9.09
N ILE A 109 14.79 -2.77 9.23
CA ILE A 109 13.63 -2.10 9.80
C ILE A 109 12.87 -1.40 8.68
N LEU A 110 11.61 -1.74 8.52
CA LEU A 110 10.68 -1.00 7.69
C LEU A 110 9.93 0.02 8.55
N VAL A 111 10.16 1.31 8.32
CA VAL A 111 9.34 2.38 8.92
C VAL A 111 8.27 2.75 7.91
N SER A 112 7.01 2.54 8.21
CA SER A 112 5.94 2.77 7.25
C SER A 112 4.73 3.49 7.86
N TYR A 113 4.25 4.49 7.12
CA TYR A 113 3.01 5.20 7.45
C TYR A 113 1.78 4.30 7.24
N PHE A 114 1.86 3.45 6.21
CA PHE A 114 0.86 2.41 5.95
C PHE A 114 1.40 1.08 6.42
N SER A 115 0.56 0.30 7.08
CA SER A 115 0.95 -1.08 7.34
C SER A 115 1.11 -1.83 6.01
N PRO A 116 2.23 -2.54 5.77
CA PRO A 116 2.44 -3.30 4.54
C PRO A 116 1.41 -4.43 4.41
N LEU A 117 1.07 -4.80 3.18
CA LEU A 117 0.17 -5.91 2.87
C LEU A 117 0.91 -7.27 2.79
N PHE A 118 2.16 -7.30 3.24
CA PHE A 118 3.02 -8.48 3.32
C PHE A 118 3.79 -8.47 4.65
N SER A 119 4.20 -9.66 5.12
CA SER A 119 4.85 -9.86 6.42
C SER A 119 6.33 -10.28 6.32
N SER A 120 6.94 -10.28 5.14
CA SER A 120 8.30 -10.76 4.92
C SER A 120 9.18 -9.73 4.24
N GLY A 121 10.52 -9.92 4.34
CA GLY A 121 11.51 -9.02 3.74
C GLY A 121 12.06 -7.96 4.69
N TYR A 122 11.54 -7.87 5.92
CA TYR A 122 12.05 -7.04 7.01
C TYR A 122 12.02 -7.84 8.32
N ASP A 123 12.86 -7.45 9.27
CA ASP A 123 12.91 -8.07 10.61
C ASP A 123 11.97 -7.37 11.58
N GLU A 124 11.81 -6.06 11.44
CA GLU A 124 10.89 -5.27 12.25
C GLU A 124 10.09 -4.27 11.41
N LEU A 125 8.84 -4.09 11.78
CA LEU A 125 7.96 -3.06 11.26
C LEU A 125 7.76 -1.98 12.32
N PHE A 126 8.13 -0.75 12.00
CA PHE A 126 7.79 0.42 12.79
C PHE A 126 6.67 1.18 12.09
N SER A 127 5.50 1.26 12.72
CA SER A 127 4.52 2.26 12.34
C SER A 127 5.03 3.66 12.69
N TYR A 128 4.49 4.68 12.07
CA TYR A 128 4.79 6.06 12.46
C TYR A 128 4.32 6.39 13.89
N ASP A 129 3.29 5.69 14.42
CA ASP A 129 2.88 5.78 15.83
C ASP A 129 3.96 5.23 16.74
N PHE A 130 4.42 4.00 16.50
CA PHE A 130 5.48 3.38 17.27
C PHE A 130 6.76 4.21 17.24
N LEU A 131 7.14 4.73 16.06
CA LEU A 131 8.30 5.59 15.92
C LEU A 131 8.15 6.88 16.73
N TYR A 132 6.98 7.53 16.66
CA TYR A 132 6.66 8.73 17.43
C TYR A 132 6.79 8.48 18.92
N GLU A 133 6.14 7.45 19.44
CA GLU A 133 6.17 7.09 20.87
C GLU A 133 7.60 6.83 21.35
N LYS A 134 8.38 6.05 20.61
CA LYS A 134 9.77 5.74 20.94
C LYS A 134 10.68 6.97 20.91
N MET A 135 10.53 7.83 19.91
CA MET A 135 11.29 9.06 19.82
C MET A 135 10.92 10.04 20.94
N LEU A 136 9.63 10.18 21.25
CA LEU A 136 9.14 11.03 22.34
C LEU A 136 9.68 10.53 23.69
N GLU A 137 9.59 9.23 23.98
CA GLU A 137 10.12 8.61 25.19
C GLU A 137 11.62 8.90 25.37
N CYS A 138 12.41 8.73 24.30
CA CYS A 138 13.84 9.00 24.31
C CYS A 138 14.15 10.49 24.52
N PHE A 139 13.39 11.37 23.87
CA PHE A 139 13.52 12.82 23.97
C PHE A 139 13.22 13.31 25.40
N GLU A 140 12.10 12.90 26.01
CA GLU A 140 11.68 13.31 27.34
C GLU A 140 12.63 12.83 28.43
N LYS A 141 13.07 11.55 28.35
CA LYS A 141 14.02 10.98 29.33
C LYS A 141 15.38 11.65 29.33
N LYS A 142 15.76 12.29 28.23
CA LYS A 142 17.09 12.84 28.02
C LYS A 142 17.09 14.33 27.65
N LEU A 143 16.03 15.04 28.00
CA LEU A 143 15.82 16.43 27.61
C LEU A 143 17.01 17.32 28.00
N THR A 144 17.61 17.10 29.18
CA THR A 144 18.74 17.89 29.66
C THR A 144 20.06 17.63 28.92
N GLU A 145 20.18 16.50 28.21
CA GLU A 145 21.37 16.14 27.43
C GLU A 145 21.33 16.76 26.03
N ILE A 146 20.22 17.41 25.64
CA ILE A 146 20.02 18.00 24.29
C ILE A 146 20.17 19.54 24.41
N GLU A 147 20.88 20.14 23.44
CA GLU A 147 21.06 21.60 23.35
C GLU A 147 19.70 22.31 23.15
N ASN A 148 19.54 23.50 23.71
CA ASN A 148 18.24 24.21 23.72
C ASN A 148 17.65 24.43 22.33
N ASN A 149 18.46 24.85 21.35
CA ASN A 149 17.98 25.09 20.00
C ASN A 149 17.52 23.78 19.31
N ASP A 150 18.23 22.68 19.59
CA ASP A 150 17.89 21.38 19.03
C ASP A 150 16.64 20.78 19.68
N ARG A 151 16.39 21.08 20.96
CA ARG A 151 15.13 20.69 21.63
C ARG A 151 13.94 21.26 20.88
N ILE A 152 13.98 22.52 20.50
CA ILE A 152 12.90 23.19 19.75
C ILE A 152 12.69 22.48 18.41
N LEU A 153 13.77 22.16 17.66
CA LEU A 153 13.69 21.47 16.39
C LEU A 153 13.12 20.05 16.52
N ILE A 154 13.60 19.30 17.52
CA ILE A 154 13.15 17.93 17.77
C ILE A 154 11.68 17.94 18.21
N GLN A 155 11.30 18.84 19.10
CA GLN A 155 9.92 19.00 19.57
C GLN A 155 8.97 19.33 18.39
N SER A 156 9.35 20.26 17.52
CA SER A 156 8.57 20.62 16.32
C SER A 156 8.46 19.44 15.33
N TYR A 157 9.50 18.59 15.26
CA TYR A 157 9.46 17.38 14.46
C TYR A 157 8.54 16.30 15.05
N LEU A 158 8.58 16.12 16.38
CA LEU A 158 7.66 15.21 17.08
C LEU A 158 6.20 15.67 16.93
N GLU A 159 5.94 16.98 16.99
CA GLU A 159 4.61 17.52 16.71
C GLU A 159 4.16 17.17 15.27
N LEU A 160 5.04 17.30 14.29
CA LEU A 160 4.76 16.88 12.92
C LEU A 160 4.39 15.40 12.82
N LEU A 161 5.15 14.50 13.45
CA LEU A 161 4.85 13.07 13.48
C LEU A 161 3.49 12.81 14.14
N GLY A 162 3.21 13.46 15.27
CA GLY A 162 1.93 13.35 15.95
C GLY A 162 0.74 13.79 15.08
N LEU A 163 0.88 14.90 14.33
CA LEU A 163 -0.16 15.36 13.39
C LEU A 163 -0.39 14.39 12.22
N LEU A 164 0.69 13.81 11.68
CA LEU A 164 0.57 12.79 10.62
C LEU A 164 -0.16 11.55 11.13
N ASN A 165 0.15 11.10 12.36
CA ASN A 165 -0.54 9.98 13.00
C ASN A 165 -2.02 10.29 13.25
N GLN A 166 -2.34 11.46 13.79
CA GLN A 166 -3.72 11.91 13.97
C GLN A 166 -4.49 11.91 12.65
N LEU A 167 -3.87 12.35 11.55
CA LEU A 167 -4.50 12.33 10.23
C LEU A 167 -4.78 10.88 9.76
N LEU A 168 -3.85 9.94 9.97
CA LEU A 168 -4.06 8.52 9.65
C LEU A 168 -5.18 7.90 10.49
N HIS A 169 -5.21 8.21 11.79
CA HIS A 169 -6.23 7.72 12.71
C HIS A 169 -7.61 8.33 12.44
N SER A 170 -7.67 9.55 11.91
CA SER A 170 -8.95 10.18 11.55
C SER A 170 -9.70 9.42 10.43
N ILE A 171 -9.01 8.55 9.69
CA ILE A 171 -9.62 7.56 8.79
C ILE A 171 -10.06 6.37 9.66
N ASP A 172 -11.05 6.59 10.51
CA ASP A 172 -11.68 5.53 11.29
C ASP A 172 -12.77 4.86 10.46
N ILE A 173 -12.72 3.51 10.38
CA ILE A 173 -13.64 2.68 9.59
C ILE A 173 -14.22 1.62 10.51
N ASN A 174 -15.55 1.64 10.67
CA ASN A 174 -16.28 0.68 11.48
C ASN A 174 -17.12 -0.26 10.62
N ALA A 175 -17.43 -1.45 11.14
CA ALA A 175 -18.16 -2.49 10.42
C ALA A 175 -19.50 -2.00 9.83
N ASN A 176 -20.19 -1.10 10.54
CA ASN A 176 -21.52 -0.61 10.17
C ASN A 176 -21.48 0.68 9.32
N ASP A 177 -20.31 1.27 9.09
CA ASP A 177 -20.21 2.46 8.27
C ASP A 177 -20.56 2.15 6.81
N LYS A 178 -21.36 3.01 6.17
CA LYS A 178 -21.68 2.89 4.75
C LYS A 178 -20.51 3.36 3.89
N ILE A 179 -20.13 2.57 2.92
CA ILE A 179 -19.02 2.87 1.99
C ILE A 179 -19.22 4.21 1.27
N GLY A 180 -20.47 4.48 0.82
CA GLY A 180 -20.81 5.74 0.16
C GLY A 180 -20.60 6.96 1.04
N ASP A 181 -20.92 6.87 2.34
CA ASP A 181 -20.78 7.98 3.27
C ASP A 181 -19.30 8.21 3.65
N LEU A 182 -18.56 7.14 3.88
CA LEU A 182 -17.10 7.25 4.07
C LEU A 182 -16.43 7.90 2.85
N TRP A 183 -16.82 7.49 1.64
CA TRP A 183 -16.26 8.04 0.41
C TRP A 183 -16.66 9.50 0.18
N LYS A 184 -17.85 9.95 0.61
CA LYS A 184 -18.25 11.36 0.59
C LYS A 184 -17.31 12.22 1.45
N ILE A 185 -16.91 11.73 2.62
CA ILE A 185 -15.95 12.43 3.50
C ILE A 185 -14.57 12.47 2.84
N ILE A 186 -14.08 11.34 2.33
CA ILE A 186 -12.79 11.27 1.63
C ILE A 186 -12.75 12.25 0.45
N LYS A 187 -13.85 12.39 -0.29
CA LYS A 187 -13.96 13.28 -1.47
C LYS A 187 -14.60 14.65 -1.17
N ASP A 188 -14.76 15.00 0.10
CA ASP A 188 -15.24 16.33 0.47
C ASP A 188 -14.37 17.42 -0.14
N LYS A 189 -14.99 18.44 -0.74
CA LYS A 189 -14.29 19.45 -1.53
C LYS A 189 -13.30 20.26 -0.70
N GLU A 190 -13.65 20.58 0.53
CA GLU A 190 -12.80 21.36 1.42
C GLU A 190 -11.60 20.53 1.92
N ILE A 191 -11.84 19.27 2.34
CA ILE A 191 -10.79 18.34 2.70
C ILE A 191 -9.85 18.13 1.54
N GLN A 192 -10.37 17.85 0.34
CA GLN A 192 -9.56 17.63 -0.85
C GLN A 192 -8.77 18.87 -1.28
N ALA A 193 -9.33 20.07 -1.13
CA ALA A 193 -8.60 21.31 -1.42
C ALA A 193 -7.39 21.47 -0.49
N LYS A 194 -7.58 21.27 0.83
CA LYS A 194 -6.50 21.33 1.82
C LYS A 194 -5.45 20.23 1.59
N LEU A 195 -5.89 18.98 1.38
CA LEU A 195 -4.98 17.86 1.10
C LEU A 195 -4.17 18.06 -0.20
N LYS A 196 -4.77 18.65 -1.24
CA LYS A 196 -4.05 18.99 -2.49
C LYS A 196 -3.04 20.11 -2.27
N ALA A 197 -3.39 21.14 -1.50
CA ALA A 197 -2.48 22.24 -1.17
C ALA A 197 -1.20 21.75 -0.48
N ILE A 198 -1.30 20.70 0.35
CA ILE A 198 -0.16 20.07 1.04
C ILE A 198 0.38 18.83 0.31
N ASN A 199 -0.08 18.57 -0.92
CA ASN A 199 0.32 17.39 -1.72
C ASN A 199 0.16 16.04 -0.97
N PHE A 200 -0.94 15.87 -0.26
CA PHE A 200 -1.22 14.68 0.55
C PHE A 200 -2.53 13.95 0.18
N ALA A 201 -3.26 14.44 -0.81
CA ALA A 201 -4.57 13.90 -1.20
C ALA A 201 -4.52 12.41 -1.57
N LYS A 202 -3.56 12.01 -2.41
CA LYS A 202 -3.39 10.60 -2.79
C LYS A 202 -2.98 9.72 -1.62
N THR A 203 -2.15 10.23 -0.72
CA THR A 203 -1.71 9.52 0.49
C THR A 203 -2.90 9.25 1.40
N PHE A 204 -3.78 10.23 1.57
CA PHE A 204 -4.99 10.10 2.38
C PHE A 204 -5.99 9.09 1.78
N GLU A 205 -6.26 9.17 0.46
CA GLU A 205 -7.09 8.20 -0.24
C GLU A 205 -6.51 6.79 -0.18
N ARG A 206 -5.18 6.67 -0.31
CA ARG A 206 -4.48 5.38 -0.20
C ARG A 206 -4.64 4.76 1.19
N ALA A 207 -4.56 5.57 2.24
CA ALA A 207 -4.78 5.11 3.61
C ALA A 207 -6.19 4.50 3.79
N PHE A 208 -7.20 5.13 3.23
CA PHE A 208 -8.58 4.62 3.25
C PHE A 208 -8.69 3.27 2.52
N ILE A 209 -8.19 3.18 1.30
CA ILE A 209 -8.26 1.95 0.50
C ILE A 209 -7.48 0.81 1.18
N ILE A 210 -6.30 1.08 1.76
CA ILE A 210 -5.53 0.07 2.49
C ILE A 210 -6.31 -0.46 3.69
N LYS A 211 -6.99 0.40 4.44
CA LYS A 211 -7.82 -0.03 5.57
C LYS A 211 -8.97 -0.92 5.12
N LEU A 212 -9.68 -0.59 4.04
CA LEU A 212 -10.71 -1.44 3.46
C LEU A 212 -10.14 -2.78 2.97
N THR A 213 -9.03 -2.75 2.26
CA THR A 213 -8.35 -3.97 1.79
C THR A 213 -8.02 -4.89 2.95
N ARG A 214 -7.53 -4.35 4.06
CA ARG A 214 -7.24 -5.14 5.26
C ARG A 214 -8.47 -5.76 5.91
N TRP A 215 -9.60 -5.06 5.92
CA TRP A 215 -10.85 -5.64 6.38
C TRP A 215 -11.17 -6.92 5.61
N ILE A 216 -10.97 -6.92 4.28
CA ILE A 216 -11.17 -8.09 3.43
C ILE A 216 -10.14 -9.18 3.75
N LEU A 217 -8.85 -8.84 3.72
CA LEU A 217 -7.76 -9.80 3.91
C LEU A 217 -7.80 -10.49 5.28
N ASN A 218 -8.14 -9.75 6.34
CA ASN A 218 -8.26 -10.30 7.69
C ASN A 218 -9.43 -11.29 7.85
N ASN A 219 -10.41 -11.26 6.95
CA ASN A 219 -11.56 -12.16 6.95
C ASN A 219 -11.47 -13.25 5.86
N PHE A 220 -10.48 -13.18 4.97
CA PHE A 220 -10.24 -14.17 3.92
C PHE A 220 -9.20 -15.19 4.38
N ILE A 221 -9.65 -16.39 4.73
CA ILE A 221 -8.80 -17.45 5.34
C ILE A 221 -7.70 -17.98 4.41
N TYR A 222 -7.87 -17.81 3.09
CA TYR A 222 -6.89 -18.22 2.07
C TYR A 222 -6.04 -17.03 1.60
N SER A 223 -5.86 -15.99 2.40
CA SER A 223 -5.10 -14.78 2.03
C SER A 223 -3.65 -15.07 1.61
N ASP A 224 -3.04 -16.12 2.17
CA ASP A 224 -1.69 -16.55 1.81
C ASP A 224 -1.59 -17.17 0.41
N SER A 225 -2.73 -17.60 -0.16
CA SER A 225 -2.81 -18.16 -1.53
C SER A 225 -2.94 -17.07 -2.60
N LEU A 226 -3.07 -15.81 -2.22
CA LEU A 226 -3.13 -14.68 -3.15
C LEU A 226 -1.77 -14.44 -3.81
N ASP A 227 -1.78 -14.27 -5.12
CA ASP A 227 -0.55 -13.99 -5.88
C ASP A 227 -0.16 -12.51 -5.84
N ALA A 228 -1.16 -11.64 -5.73
CA ALA A 228 -0.91 -10.21 -5.61
C ALA A 228 -2.00 -9.48 -4.83
N VAL A 229 -1.56 -8.58 -3.96
CA VAL A 229 -2.38 -7.51 -3.40
C VAL A 229 -1.67 -6.19 -3.68
N ASN A 230 -2.21 -5.42 -4.61
CA ASN A 230 -1.62 -4.17 -5.05
C ASN A 230 -2.51 -2.99 -4.64
N VAL A 231 -1.90 -1.92 -4.14
CA VAL A 231 -2.58 -0.63 -3.96
C VAL A 231 -1.81 0.42 -4.72
N ASP A 232 -2.41 0.98 -5.74
CA ASP A 232 -1.75 1.93 -6.64
C ASP A 232 -2.70 3.06 -7.08
N CYS A 233 -2.23 3.95 -7.92
CA CYS A 233 -3.01 5.01 -8.56
C CYS A 233 -3.22 4.69 -10.03
N GLY A 234 -4.49 4.60 -10.44
CA GLY A 234 -4.86 4.49 -11.85
C GLY A 234 -4.48 5.72 -12.67
N ARG A 235 -4.65 5.62 -14.00
CA ARG A 235 -4.39 6.74 -14.93
C ARG A 235 -5.19 7.99 -14.59
N ASP A 236 -6.41 7.84 -14.07
CA ASP A 236 -7.26 8.94 -13.62
C ASP A 236 -6.88 9.46 -12.21
N LEU A 237 -5.71 9.07 -11.70
CA LEU A 237 -5.20 9.42 -10.38
C LEU A 237 -6.08 8.95 -9.21
N ASN A 238 -7.06 8.10 -9.44
CA ASN A 238 -7.82 7.45 -8.39
C ASN A 238 -7.00 6.31 -7.78
N VAL A 239 -7.00 6.23 -6.46
CA VAL A 239 -6.37 5.12 -5.75
C VAL A 239 -7.27 3.89 -5.82
N TYR A 240 -6.67 2.74 -6.07
CA TYR A 240 -7.36 1.46 -6.12
C TYR A 240 -6.56 0.38 -5.40
N SER A 241 -7.23 -0.72 -5.05
CA SER A 241 -6.60 -1.95 -4.58
C SER A 241 -7.09 -3.11 -5.43
N ASP A 242 -6.15 -3.88 -5.96
CA ASP A 242 -6.41 -5.13 -6.67
C ASP A 242 -5.98 -6.31 -5.79
N ILE A 243 -6.89 -7.27 -5.59
CA ILE A 243 -6.65 -8.53 -4.89
C ILE A 243 -6.82 -9.64 -5.92
N LEU A 244 -5.72 -10.29 -6.31
CA LEU A 244 -5.64 -11.08 -7.53
C LEU A 244 -5.07 -12.48 -7.29
N PHE A 245 -5.61 -13.45 -8.05
CA PHE A 245 -5.00 -14.74 -8.31
C PHE A 245 -4.47 -14.75 -9.75
N TYR A 246 -3.20 -15.10 -9.93
CA TYR A 246 -2.59 -15.27 -11.23
C TYR A 246 -2.65 -16.72 -11.70
N PHE A 247 -2.74 -16.89 -12.99
CA PHE A 247 -2.65 -18.21 -13.62
C PHE A 247 -1.22 -18.54 -13.98
N SER A 248 -0.82 -19.78 -13.75
CA SER A 248 0.48 -20.28 -14.15
C SER A 248 0.66 -20.14 -15.67
N GLY A 249 1.82 -19.64 -16.11
CA GLY A 249 2.10 -19.42 -17.53
C GLY A 249 1.48 -18.17 -18.16
N ALA A 250 0.65 -17.41 -17.45
CA ALA A 250 0.07 -16.15 -17.96
C ALA A 250 1.12 -15.17 -18.49
N TRP A 251 2.31 -15.17 -17.90
CA TRP A 251 3.44 -14.29 -18.20
C TRP A 251 4.66 -15.04 -18.79
N ASP A 252 4.47 -16.25 -19.33
CA ASP A 252 5.57 -17.02 -19.94
C ASP A 252 6.21 -16.20 -21.06
N LYS A 253 7.54 -16.30 -21.18
CA LYS A 253 8.30 -15.66 -22.26
C LYS A 253 7.97 -16.27 -23.62
N ASP A 254 7.67 -17.56 -23.66
CA ASP A 254 7.16 -18.26 -24.82
C ASP A 254 5.66 -17.99 -24.95
N GLU A 255 5.27 -17.18 -25.94
CA GLU A 255 3.88 -16.81 -26.17
C GLU A 255 2.96 -18.00 -26.43
N ASN A 256 3.49 -19.13 -26.94
CA ASN A 256 2.69 -20.32 -27.20
C ASN A 256 2.33 -21.12 -25.93
N LYS A 257 3.05 -20.85 -24.82
CA LYS A 257 2.77 -21.44 -23.50
C LYS A 257 1.92 -20.56 -22.60
N ARG A 258 1.59 -19.34 -23.05
CA ARG A 258 0.75 -18.43 -22.28
C ARG A 258 -0.68 -18.94 -22.24
N GLN A 259 -1.28 -18.79 -21.09
CA GLN A 259 -2.71 -19.06 -20.92
C GLN A 259 -3.55 -17.89 -21.42
N ASP A 260 -4.78 -18.19 -21.79
CA ASP A 260 -5.80 -17.24 -22.21
C ASP A 260 -6.22 -16.30 -21.06
N LEU A 261 -6.38 -16.85 -19.85
CA LEU A 261 -6.69 -16.11 -18.63
C LEU A 261 -5.41 -15.80 -17.86
N CYS A 262 -5.14 -14.50 -17.66
CA CYS A 262 -3.95 -14.03 -16.96
C CYS A 262 -4.16 -13.97 -15.45
N PHE A 263 -5.31 -13.45 -15.02
CA PHE A 263 -5.68 -13.35 -13.63
C PHE A 263 -7.19 -13.19 -13.43
N LEU A 264 -7.64 -13.51 -12.23
CA LEU A 264 -8.96 -13.20 -11.69
C LEU A 264 -8.83 -12.58 -10.31
N GLY A 265 -9.79 -11.74 -9.94
CA GLY A 265 -9.84 -11.16 -8.62
C GLY A 265 -10.88 -10.08 -8.48
N ILE A 266 -10.69 -9.30 -7.43
CA ILE A 266 -11.52 -8.14 -7.12
C ILE A 266 -10.68 -6.88 -7.11
N SER A 267 -11.31 -5.74 -7.37
CA SER A 267 -10.66 -4.43 -7.28
C SER A 267 -11.57 -3.43 -6.56
N LEU A 268 -10.98 -2.69 -5.63
CA LEU A 268 -11.63 -1.59 -4.91
C LEU A 268 -11.18 -0.26 -5.50
N TRP A 269 -12.11 0.55 -6.00
CA TRP A 269 -11.84 1.88 -6.55
C TRP A 269 -12.69 2.92 -5.82
N GLY A 270 -12.25 3.34 -4.65
CA GLY A 270 -13.03 4.21 -3.80
C GLY A 270 -14.34 3.55 -3.34
N LYS A 271 -15.50 4.02 -3.84
CA LYS A 271 -16.80 3.39 -3.59
C LYS A 271 -17.19 2.32 -4.61
N GLU A 272 -16.33 2.06 -5.62
CA GLU A 272 -16.60 1.05 -6.63
C GLU A 272 -15.96 -0.27 -6.23
N TYR A 273 -16.74 -1.31 -6.28
CA TYR A 273 -16.30 -2.69 -6.21
C TYR A 273 -16.31 -3.27 -7.62
N ARG A 274 -15.29 -4.02 -7.98
CA ARG A 274 -15.16 -4.58 -9.33
C ARG A 274 -14.79 -6.05 -9.25
N TYR A 275 -15.49 -6.89 -9.99
CA TYR A 275 -14.93 -8.15 -10.45
C TYR A 275 -13.93 -7.85 -11.57
N TYR A 276 -12.80 -8.50 -11.56
CA TYR A 276 -11.70 -8.13 -12.40
C TYR A 276 -11.06 -9.36 -13.04
N ALA A 277 -11.05 -9.40 -14.38
CA ALA A 277 -10.45 -10.48 -15.18
C ALA A 277 -9.46 -9.91 -16.18
N GLY A 278 -8.29 -10.51 -16.28
CA GLY A 278 -7.29 -10.23 -17.31
C GLY A 278 -7.21 -11.35 -18.32
N LEU A 279 -7.36 -11.03 -19.62
CA LEU A 279 -7.27 -11.97 -20.72
C LEU A 279 -6.10 -11.64 -21.65
N HIS A 280 -5.42 -12.66 -22.15
CA HIS A 280 -4.40 -12.50 -23.18
C HIS A 280 -5.06 -12.47 -24.57
N LYS A 281 -5.00 -11.31 -25.25
CA LYS A 281 -5.73 -11.07 -26.51
C LYS A 281 -5.52 -12.15 -27.59
N LYS A 282 -4.26 -12.51 -27.85
CA LYS A 282 -3.91 -13.52 -28.89
C LYS A 282 -4.48 -14.88 -28.57
N GLN A 283 -4.40 -15.32 -27.30
CA GLN A 283 -4.90 -16.65 -26.91
C GLN A 283 -6.43 -16.74 -26.98
N CYS A 284 -7.11 -15.62 -26.68
CA CYS A 284 -8.57 -15.54 -26.79
C CYS A 284 -9.05 -15.27 -28.22
N GLY A 285 -8.16 -15.09 -29.18
CA GLY A 285 -8.54 -14.76 -30.59
C GLY A 285 -9.16 -13.36 -30.71
N ILE A 286 -8.88 -12.44 -29.79
CA ILE A 286 -9.50 -11.11 -29.72
C ILE A 286 -8.56 -10.05 -30.28
N THR A 287 -9.06 -9.28 -31.24
CA THR A 287 -8.36 -8.13 -31.82
C THR A 287 -8.81 -6.86 -31.12
N ALA A 288 -8.02 -6.36 -30.20
CA ALA A 288 -8.30 -5.12 -29.48
C ALA A 288 -7.16 -4.11 -29.68
N PRO A 289 -7.41 -2.80 -29.54
CA PRO A 289 -6.38 -1.79 -29.68
C PRO A 289 -5.23 -2.03 -28.68
N LYS A 290 -4.02 -1.57 -29.02
CA LYS A 290 -2.84 -1.78 -28.15
C LYS A 290 -3.08 -1.22 -26.75
N ASN A 291 -3.65 -0.01 -26.67
CA ASN A 291 -3.95 0.67 -25.41
C ASN A 291 -5.26 1.45 -25.53
N GLY A 292 -6.05 1.49 -24.49
CA GLY A 292 -7.23 2.33 -24.40
C GLY A 292 -8.48 1.59 -23.91
N ARG A 293 -9.61 2.30 -23.89
CA ARG A 293 -10.90 1.69 -23.55
C ARG A 293 -11.31 0.73 -24.67
N LEU A 294 -11.81 -0.43 -24.28
CA LEU A 294 -12.40 -1.36 -25.24
C LEU A 294 -13.68 -0.77 -25.81
N ASP A 295 -13.84 -0.89 -27.15
CA ASP A 295 -15.11 -0.64 -27.80
C ASP A 295 -16.16 -1.70 -27.43
N LYS A 296 -17.37 -1.53 -27.97
CA LYS A 296 -18.49 -2.43 -27.65
C LYS A 296 -18.24 -3.86 -28.15
N GLU A 297 -17.67 -4.02 -29.34
CA GLU A 297 -17.43 -5.32 -29.96
C GLU A 297 -16.38 -6.13 -29.21
N ASN A 298 -15.25 -5.49 -28.87
CA ASN A 298 -14.21 -6.13 -28.09
C ASN A 298 -14.66 -6.50 -26.66
N LYS A 299 -15.51 -5.68 -26.02
CA LYS A 299 -16.11 -6.02 -24.72
C LYS A 299 -17.02 -7.24 -24.82
N ILE A 300 -17.89 -7.28 -25.85
CA ILE A 300 -18.79 -8.42 -26.09
C ILE A 300 -17.98 -9.69 -26.37
N SER A 301 -16.95 -9.62 -27.23
CA SER A 301 -16.09 -10.77 -27.57
C SER A 301 -15.36 -11.29 -26.33
N GLY A 302 -14.76 -10.41 -25.53
CA GLY A 302 -14.09 -10.81 -24.31
C GLY A 302 -15.02 -11.37 -23.24
N PHE A 303 -16.20 -10.77 -23.07
CA PHE A 303 -17.21 -11.28 -22.15
C PHE A 303 -17.75 -12.64 -22.62
N LYS A 304 -18.05 -12.80 -23.91
CA LYS A 304 -18.45 -14.09 -24.47
C LYS A 304 -17.39 -15.15 -24.21
N TYR A 305 -16.13 -14.81 -24.42
CA TYR A 305 -15.03 -15.73 -24.11
C TYR A 305 -15.07 -16.18 -22.64
N LEU A 306 -15.23 -15.24 -21.68
CA LEU A 306 -15.33 -15.55 -20.26
C LEU A 306 -16.56 -16.42 -19.93
N THR A 307 -17.72 -16.14 -20.52
CA THR A 307 -18.94 -16.94 -20.28
C THR A 307 -18.86 -18.34 -20.90
N ASP A 308 -18.23 -18.47 -22.04
CA ASP A 308 -18.10 -19.76 -22.71
C ASP A 308 -17.09 -20.70 -22.03
N ASN A 309 -16.01 -20.14 -21.46
CA ASN A 309 -14.91 -20.91 -20.88
C ASN A 309 -14.92 -20.93 -19.33
N TYR A 310 -15.52 -19.91 -18.70
CA TYR A 310 -15.53 -19.72 -17.24
C TYR A 310 -16.94 -19.40 -16.73
N SER A 311 -17.96 -20.15 -17.21
CA SER A 311 -19.40 -19.93 -16.93
C SER A 311 -19.77 -19.99 -15.44
N TRP A 312 -18.96 -20.66 -14.63
CA TRP A 312 -19.13 -20.75 -13.17
C TRP A 312 -18.91 -19.43 -12.44
N LEU A 313 -18.17 -18.48 -13.02
CA LEU A 313 -17.94 -17.15 -12.48
C LEU A 313 -18.67 -16.07 -13.27
N PHE A 314 -18.82 -16.28 -14.58
CA PHE A 314 -19.41 -15.32 -15.51
C PHE A 314 -20.66 -15.94 -16.16
N ASN A 315 -21.85 -15.47 -15.78
CA ASN A 315 -23.08 -15.93 -16.39
C ASN A 315 -23.62 -14.93 -17.43
N GLN A 316 -24.50 -15.40 -18.34
CA GLN A 316 -25.01 -14.59 -19.45
C GLN A 316 -25.87 -13.39 -19.01
N GLU A 317 -26.49 -13.44 -17.83
CA GLU A 317 -27.30 -12.35 -17.29
C GLU A 317 -26.48 -11.10 -16.93
N ASP A 318 -25.17 -11.28 -16.79
CA ASP A 318 -24.22 -10.22 -16.43
C ASP A 318 -23.78 -9.33 -17.60
N ASN A 319 -24.28 -9.59 -18.83
CA ASN A 319 -23.81 -8.98 -20.08
C ASN A 319 -23.94 -7.44 -20.16
N CYS A 320 -24.82 -6.82 -19.37
CA CYS A 320 -25.20 -5.42 -19.59
C CYS A 320 -24.26 -4.38 -19.02
N ASN A 321 -23.33 -4.74 -18.10
CA ASN A 321 -22.58 -3.79 -17.28
C ASN A 321 -21.06 -3.97 -17.28
N TRP A 322 -20.51 -4.75 -18.22
CA TRP A 322 -19.06 -4.93 -18.31
C TRP A 322 -18.38 -3.73 -18.96
N ASN A 323 -17.27 -3.36 -18.36
CA ASN A 323 -16.36 -2.35 -18.86
C ASN A 323 -15.00 -3.02 -19.13
N GLY A 324 -14.18 -2.39 -19.95
CA GLY A 324 -12.89 -2.97 -20.25
C GLY A 324 -11.88 -1.96 -20.76
N TYR A 325 -10.63 -2.35 -20.60
CA TYR A 325 -9.46 -1.59 -21.00
C TYR A 325 -8.43 -2.54 -21.64
N SER A 326 -7.76 -2.10 -22.67
CA SER A 326 -6.69 -2.83 -23.33
C SER A 326 -5.33 -2.22 -22.97
N TYR A 327 -4.37 -3.06 -22.67
CA TYR A 327 -2.99 -2.66 -22.44
C TYR A 327 -2.05 -3.70 -23.09
N ASP A 328 -1.24 -3.27 -24.06
CA ASP A 328 -0.32 -4.07 -24.84
C ASP A 328 -0.93 -5.39 -25.37
N LYS A 329 -0.57 -6.55 -24.81
CA LYS A 329 -1.02 -7.89 -25.21
C LYS A 329 -2.27 -8.35 -24.46
N GLU A 330 -2.71 -7.60 -23.47
CA GLU A 330 -3.75 -7.99 -22.54
C GLU A 330 -4.97 -7.10 -22.67
N MET A 331 -6.09 -7.61 -22.23
CA MET A 331 -7.28 -6.83 -21.97
C MET A 331 -7.84 -7.16 -20.59
N TYR A 332 -8.39 -6.15 -19.97
CA TYR A 332 -8.97 -6.20 -18.64
C TYR A 332 -10.46 -5.98 -18.76
N LEU A 333 -11.23 -6.90 -18.22
CA LEU A 333 -12.69 -6.80 -18.14
C LEU A 333 -13.10 -6.72 -16.68
N TYR A 334 -14.05 -5.86 -16.38
CA TYR A 334 -14.56 -5.72 -15.03
C TYR A 334 -16.04 -5.34 -15.02
N LYS A 335 -16.76 -5.85 -14.02
CA LYS A 335 -18.12 -5.48 -13.66
C LYS A 335 -18.10 -4.62 -12.41
N LYS A 336 -18.97 -3.62 -12.35
CA LYS A 336 -19.09 -2.68 -11.22
C LYS A 336 -20.48 -2.80 -10.58
N PRO A 337 -20.72 -3.69 -9.64
CA PRO A 337 -21.92 -3.59 -8.79
C PRO A 337 -21.85 -2.32 -7.95
N ASP A 338 -22.99 -1.68 -7.77
CA ASP A 338 -23.10 -0.54 -6.85
C ASP A 338 -23.04 -1.05 -5.40
N VAL A 339 -22.04 -0.62 -4.66
CA VAL A 339 -21.85 -0.97 -3.25
C VAL A 339 -21.89 0.26 -2.35
N SER A 340 -22.38 1.40 -2.84
CA SER A 340 -22.42 2.65 -2.07
C SER A 340 -23.26 2.55 -0.81
N GLU A 341 -24.32 1.74 -0.83
CA GLU A 341 -25.21 1.50 0.30
C GLU A 341 -24.72 0.38 1.23
N PHE A 342 -23.72 -0.39 0.82
CA PHE A 342 -23.17 -1.45 1.66
C PHE A 342 -22.43 -0.85 2.86
N SER A 343 -22.61 -1.49 4.00
CA SER A 343 -21.68 -1.31 5.12
C SER A 343 -20.32 -1.91 4.81
N VAL A 344 -19.32 -1.53 5.56
CA VAL A 344 -17.98 -2.13 5.46
C VAL A 344 -18.03 -3.64 5.67
N LYS A 345 -18.87 -4.10 6.61
CA LYS A 345 -19.09 -5.52 6.86
C LYS A 345 -19.69 -6.23 5.63
N GLU A 346 -20.77 -5.69 5.05
CA GLU A 346 -21.41 -6.29 3.86
C GLU A 346 -20.48 -6.31 2.65
N LEU A 347 -19.70 -5.25 2.45
CA LEU A 347 -18.66 -5.24 1.41
C LEU A 347 -17.61 -6.31 1.65
N THR A 348 -17.16 -6.45 2.91
CA THR A 348 -16.16 -7.45 3.29
C THR A 348 -16.67 -8.87 3.06
N GLU A 349 -17.88 -9.18 3.54
CA GLU A 349 -18.51 -10.50 3.35
C GLU A 349 -18.72 -10.83 1.88
N LYS A 350 -19.10 -9.83 1.06
CA LYS A 350 -19.20 -10.01 -0.38
C LYS A 350 -17.85 -10.30 -1.00
N ALA A 351 -16.84 -9.50 -0.69
CA ALA A 351 -15.50 -9.64 -1.24
C ALA A 351 -14.86 -10.99 -0.87
N VAL A 352 -15.02 -11.41 0.38
CA VAL A 352 -14.54 -12.73 0.86
C VAL A 352 -15.22 -13.85 0.10
N ARG A 353 -16.54 -13.85 -0.02
CA ARG A 353 -17.28 -14.87 -0.81
C ARG A 353 -16.81 -14.92 -2.26
N ASP A 354 -16.61 -13.78 -2.88
CA ASP A 354 -16.15 -13.70 -4.27
C ASP A 354 -14.72 -14.26 -4.43
N LEU A 355 -13.83 -13.96 -3.49
CA LEU A 355 -12.46 -14.48 -3.47
C LEU A 355 -12.43 -15.99 -3.17
N GLU A 356 -13.26 -16.48 -2.25
CA GLU A 356 -13.40 -17.92 -1.97
C GLU A 356 -13.92 -18.67 -3.19
N LEU A 357 -14.92 -18.14 -3.88
CA LEU A 357 -15.43 -18.70 -5.11
C LEU A 357 -14.32 -18.85 -6.15
N ILE A 358 -13.54 -17.76 -6.37
CA ILE A 358 -12.40 -17.79 -7.28
C ILE A 358 -11.38 -18.84 -6.83
N TYR A 359 -11.00 -18.85 -5.56
CA TYR A 359 -10.02 -19.78 -4.99
C TYR A 359 -10.41 -21.25 -5.22
N PHE A 360 -11.63 -21.63 -4.82
CA PHE A 360 -12.09 -23.01 -4.92
C PHE A 360 -12.19 -23.55 -6.37
N TYR A 361 -12.47 -22.68 -7.33
CA TYR A 361 -12.49 -23.07 -8.73
C TYR A 361 -11.10 -23.06 -9.39
N LEU A 362 -10.15 -22.31 -8.85
CA LEU A 362 -8.79 -22.21 -9.40
C LEU A 362 -7.85 -23.28 -8.84
N GLU A 363 -8.01 -23.70 -7.59
CA GLU A 363 -7.13 -24.67 -6.95
C GLU A 363 -6.98 -25.97 -7.75
N PRO A 364 -8.07 -26.62 -8.26
CA PRO A 364 -7.97 -27.80 -9.11
C PRO A 364 -7.25 -27.56 -10.43
N LEU A 365 -7.27 -26.33 -10.96
CA LEU A 365 -6.56 -25.96 -12.20
C LEU A 365 -5.06 -25.76 -11.92
N ARG A 366 -4.70 -25.23 -10.76
CA ARG A 366 -3.30 -25.08 -10.32
C ARG A 366 -2.63 -26.42 -10.08
N GLU A 367 -3.33 -27.37 -9.46
CA GLU A 367 -2.79 -28.71 -9.18
C GLU A 367 -2.50 -29.51 -10.45
N LYS A 368 -3.31 -29.38 -11.50
CA LYS A 368 -3.07 -30.07 -12.80
C LYS A 368 -1.83 -29.56 -13.52
N ILE A 369 -1.50 -28.28 -13.38
CA ILE A 369 -0.36 -27.64 -14.06
C ILE A 369 0.97 -27.98 -13.35
N CYS A 370 0.95 -28.31 -12.06
CA CYS A 370 2.14 -28.71 -11.33
C CYS A 370 2.52 -30.20 -11.53
N GLN A 371 1.68 -30.98 -12.24
CA GLN A 371 1.91 -32.40 -12.52
C GLN A 371 2.41 -32.68 -13.97
N ASP A 372 2.37 -31.70 -14.84
CA ASP A 372 2.95 -31.69 -16.20
C ASP A 372 4.27 -30.87 -16.22
#